data_a4ea030a80c9b5de09aef2448650e678
#
_entry.id   a4ea030a80c9b5de09aef2448650e678
#
_cell.length_a   1.000
_cell.length_b   1.000
_cell.length_c   1.000
_cell.angle_alpha   90.00
_cell.angle_beta   90.00
_cell.angle_gamma   90.00
#
_symmetry.space_group_name_H-M   'P 1'
#
loop_
_entity.id
_entity.type
_entity.pdbx_description
1 polymer ?
#
loop_
_entity_poly.entity_id
_entity_poly.type
_entity_poly.pdbx_seq_one_letter_code
_entity_poly.pdbx_strand_id
1 'polypeptide(L)'
;MLLYLPFLLPPVVMHDMQLFRMVYSNWVELLVLFLLVRWYLRNTAIKRWELVLFAVLGAVAAAWRSEAIYYAAALPILLLILMRKGLLKPIAAGAASAVIVVGALACSRYNASLMGNDLQYQTLALCSQAAALVQDADPVSDVEEFAMIDNVYSVQKCRENSNLHKSDLFGAVVQPNLTEEGWSACKKGIVKLALKYPKSLLRERLGMFRATMQADYGGSRQKDFFGFAYVCYDLDGYYLTSIERAGKIAYQSPLAFPINQDLRKAVIGTMVYDTETPLGKLISTTWFMLPPLLLLFVEALVLAVRKKWFLFLVTGTLCLRVVLVFLTAPDSFFMYYLTPYIAGYAIAAAGVVYEVMRRKLKVERNPG
;
A
#
# COMPACT_ATOMS: atom_id res chain seq x y z
N MET A 1 19.54 -17.63 -3.93
CA MET A 1 18.83 -17.13 -5.13
C MET A 1 17.31 -17.01 -4.88
N LEU A 2 16.61 -18.05 -4.41
CA LEU A 2 15.14 -18.02 -4.20
C LEU A 2 14.66 -16.84 -3.32
N LEU A 3 15.40 -16.46 -2.27
CA LEU A 3 15.06 -15.36 -1.37
C LEU A 3 15.09 -13.97 -2.03
N TYR A 4 15.80 -13.80 -3.14
CA TYR A 4 15.88 -12.55 -3.87
C TYR A 4 14.83 -12.42 -4.97
N LEU A 5 14.21 -13.53 -5.36
CA LEU A 5 13.24 -13.55 -6.46
C LEU A 5 12.08 -12.57 -6.27
N PRO A 6 11.46 -12.43 -5.08
CA PRO A 6 10.37 -11.48 -4.86
C PRO A 6 10.75 -10.02 -5.16
N PHE A 7 12.01 -9.66 -4.97
CA PHE A 7 12.52 -8.29 -5.21
C PHE A 7 12.84 -8.01 -6.68
N LEU A 8 12.90 -9.05 -7.51
CA LEU A 8 13.17 -8.96 -8.94
C LEU A 8 11.90 -9.07 -9.80
N LEU A 9 10.76 -9.20 -9.16
CA LEU A 9 9.48 -9.26 -9.87
C LEU A 9 9.20 -7.93 -10.59
N PRO A 10 8.68 -7.96 -11.83
CA PRO A 10 8.41 -6.76 -12.63
C PRO A 10 7.67 -5.65 -11.89
N PRO A 11 6.60 -5.92 -11.11
CA PRO A 11 5.92 -4.87 -10.34
C PRO A 11 6.83 -4.18 -9.32
N VAL A 12 7.74 -4.93 -8.67
CA VAL A 12 8.66 -4.36 -7.67
C VAL A 12 9.69 -3.49 -8.34
N VAL A 13 10.38 -4.03 -9.35
CA VAL A 13 11.41 -3.30 -10.12
C VAL A 13 10.83 -2.03 -10.73
N MET A 14 9.62 -2.10 -11.31
CA MET A 14 8.96 -0.94 -11.89
C MET A 14 8.70 0.14 -10.84
N HIS A 15 8.19 -0.23 -9.67
CA HIS A 15 7.94 0.75 -8.61
C HIS A 15 9.23 1.33 -8.04
N ASP A 16 10.29 0.51 -7.91
CA ASP A 16 11.61 0.97 -7.44
C ASP A 16 12.27 1.99 -8.39
N MET A 17 11.94 1.93 -9.68
CA MET A 17 12.38 2.94 -10.66
C MET A 17 11.57 4.23 -10.60
N GLN A 18 10.47 4.26 -9.88
CA GLN A 18 9.62 5.44 -9.70
C GLN A 18 9.97 6.13 -8.38
N LEU A 19 10.26 7.43 -8.45
CA LEU A 19 10.58 8.26 -7.28
C LEU A 19 9.33 8.65 -6.46
N PHE A 20 8.35 7.75 -6.37
CA PHE A 20 7.17 8.02 -5.57
C PHE A 20 7.47 7.83 -4.07
N ARG A 21 6.98 8.78 -3.27
CA ARG A 21 7.05 8.71 -1.80
C ARG A 21 6.56 7.38 -1.22
N MET A 22 5.64 6.70 -1.93
CA MET A 22 5.05 5.43 -1.53
C MET A 22 6.06 4.27 -1.59
N VAL A 23 6.95 4.27 -2.56
CA VAL A 23 7.98 3.24 -2.71
C VAL A 23 8.92 3.28 -1.51
N TYR A 24 9.39 4.47 -1.13
CA TYR A 24 10.24 4.63 0.05
C TYR A 24 9.53 4.17 1.34
N SER A 25 8.25 4.50 1.51
CA SER A 25 7.50 4.06 2.69
C SER A 25 7.39 2.54 2.76
N ASN A 26 7.20 1.87 1.63
CA ASN A 26 7.14 0.42 1.56
C ASN A 26 8.46 -0.24 1.97
N TRP A 27 9.61 0.30 1.53
CA TRP A 27 10.92 -0.21 1.91
C TRP A 27 11.25 0.06 3.38
N VAL A 28 10.89 1.23 3.91
CA VAL A 28 11.04 1.54 5.34
C VAL A 28 10.22 0.56 6.18
N GLU A 29 8.99 0.29 5.80
CA GLU A 29 8.11 -0.67 6.47
C GLU A 29 8.70 -2.09 6.46
N LEU A 30 9.12 -2.58 5.30
CA LEU A 30 9.77 -3.89 5.19
C LEU A 30 11.04 -3.98 6.04
N LEU A 31 11.86 -2.94 6.06
CA LEU A 31 13.09 -2.90 6.86
C LEU A 31 12.80 -2.95 8.36
N VAL A 32 11.81 -2.18 8.82
CA VAL A 32 11.38 -2.18 10.23
C VAL A 32 10.91 -3.58 10.65
N LEU A 33 10.06 -4.22 9.84
CA LEU A 33 9.57 -5.57 10.12
C LEU A 33 10.68 -6.62 10.03
N PHE A 34 11.58 -6.49 9.06
CA PHE A 34 12.75 -7.35 8.94
C PHE A 34 13.67 -7.27 10.17
N LEU A 35 13.93 -6.07 10.70
CA LEU A 35 14.74 -5.90 11.92
C LEU A 35 14.11 -6.63 13.12
N LEU A 36 12.79 -6.54 13.30
CA LEU A 36 12.06 -7.25 14.35
C LEU A 36 12.20 -8.77 14.22
N VAL A 37 11.97 -9.31 13.01
CA VAL A 37 12.12 -10.75 12.74
C VAL A 37 13.57 -11.20 12.96
N ARG A 38 14.55 -10.44 12.45
CA ARG A 38 15.97 -10.73 12.63
C ARG A 38 16.37 -10.79 14.11
N TRP A 39 15.96 -9.82 14.92
CA TRP A 39 16.26 -9.82 16.35
C TRP A 39 15.62 -11.01 17.06
N TYR A 40 14.36 -11.28 16.76
CA TYR A 40 13.64 -12.40 17.35
C TYR A 40 14.29 -13.76 17.03
N LEU A 41 14.70 -13.98 15.77
CA LEU A 41 15.31 -15.23 15.30
C LEU A 41 16.75 -15.39 15.77
N ARG A 42 17.55 -14.33 15.78
CA ARG A 42 18.92 -14.35 16.29
C ARG A 42 18.99 -14.61 17.79
N ASN A 43 17.98 -14.25 18.52
CA ASN A 43 17.88 -14.40 19.97
C ASN A 43 19.11 -13.83 20.72
N THR A 44 19.67 -12.71 20.23
CA THR A 44 20.81 -12.00 20.82
C THR A 44 20.40 -10.58 21.23
N ALA A 45 21.09 -10.01 22.22
CA ALA A 45 20.82 -8.65 22.68
C ALA A 45 20.90 -7.65 21.53
N ILE A 46 19.94 -6.74 21.47
CA ILE A 46 19.82 -5.72 20.43
C ILE A 46 20.86 -4.63 20.68
N LYS A 47 21.61 -4.27 19.64
CA LYS A 47 22.62 -3.19 19.71
C LYS A 47 21.94 -1.84 19.81
N ARG A 48 22.51 -0.91 20.57
CA ARG A 48 21.93 0.43 20.78
C ARG A 48 21.66 1.17 19.48
N TRP A 49 22.61 1.16 18.54
CA TRP A 49 22.46 1.86 17.27
C TRP A 49 21.36 1.24 16.39
N GLU A 50 21.20 -0.10 16.40
CA GLU A 50 20.11 -0.79 15.68
C GLU A 50 18.75 -0.38 16.25
N LEU A 51 18.65 -0.23 17.58
CA LEU A 51 17.42 0.21 18.23
C LEU A 51 17.09 1.67 17.92
N VAL A 52 18.09 2.57 17.90
CA VAL A 52 17.88 3.97 17.52
C VAL A 52 17.43 4.06 16.07
N LEU A 53 18.10 3.36 15.15
CA LEU A 53 17.69 3.30 13.75
C LEU A 53 16.25 2.78 13.60
N PHE A 54 15.92 1.70 14.29
CA PHE A 54 14.58 1.12 14.30
C PHE A 54 13.53 2.11 14.81
N ALA A 55 13.81 2.82 15.91
CA ALA A 55 12.87 3.77 16.48
C ALA A 55 12.58 4.95 15.53
N VAL A 56 13.63 5.49 14.89
CA VAL A 56 13.48 6.54 13.87
C VAL A 56 12.70 6.04 12.65
N LEU A 57 13.09 4.89 12.10
CA LEU A 57 12.40 4.30 10.94
C LEU A 57 10.97 3.91 11.29
N GLY A 58 10.72 3.43 12.51
CA GLY A 58 9.38 3.11 13.00
C GLY A 58 8.48 4.34 13.11
N ALA A 59 9.02 5.47 13.59
CA ALA A 59 8.29 6.74 13.60
C ALA A 59 7.96 7.21 12.17
N VAL A 60 8.94 7.12 11.26
CA VAL A 60 8.74 7.45 9.84
C VAL A 60 7.69 6.52 9.22
N ALA A 61 7.77 5.21 9.41
CA ALA A 61 6.79 4.25 8.89
C ALA A 61 5.37 4.56 9.35
N ALA A 62 5.21 4.91 10.65
CA ALA A 62 3.91 5.23 11.23
C ALA A 62 3.34 6.59 10.77
N ALA A 63 4.22 7.57 10.45
CA ALA A 63 3.81 8.93 10.08
C ALA A 63 3.64 9.16 8.58
N TRP A 64 4.27 8.32 7.75
CA TRP A 64 4.37 8.57 6.30
C TRP A 64 3.01 8.52 5.60
N ARG A 65 2.12 7.69 6.12
CA ARG A 65 0.78 7.48 5.56
C ARG A 65 -0.28 7.38 6.64
N SER A 66 -1.45 7.92 6.36
CA SER A 66 -2.59 7.89 7.29
C SER A 66 -2.99 6.45 7.67
N GLU A 67 -3.00 5.52 6.71
CA GLU A 67 -3.33 4.12 6.97
C GLU A 67 -2.22 3.36 7.72
N ALA A 68 -1.02 3.91 7.85
CA ALA A 68 0.09 3.27 8.57
C ALA A 68 0.21 3.69 10.03
N ILE A 69 -0.63 4.61 10.50
CA ILE A 69 -0.58 5.13 11.88
C ILE A 69 -0.70 4.02 12.94
N TYR A 70 -1.31 2.88 12.62
CA TYR A 70 -1.38 1.74 13.53
C TYR A 70 -0.02 1.20 13.95
N TYR A 71 1.06 1.46 13.18
CA TYR A 71 2.43 1.11 13.58
C TYR A 71 2.87 1.85 14.84
N ALA A 72 2.32 3.02 15.12
CA ALA A 72 2.56 3.72 16.38
C ALA A 72 2.12 2.91 17.62
N ALA A 73 1.17 1.99 17.45
CA ALA A 73 0.74 1.06 18.50
C ALA A 73 1.40 -0.33 18.35
N ALA A 74 1.45 -0.87 17.13
CA ALA A 74 1.93 -2.24 16.88
C ALA A 74 3.42 -2.39 17.20
N LEU A 75 4.28 -1.44 16.82
CA LEU A 75 5.73 -1.54 17.07
C LEU A 75 6.09 -1.51 18.57
N PRO A 76 5.52 -0.64 19.42
CA PRO A 76 5.68 -0.73 20.86
C PRO A 76 5.28 -2.08 21.46
N ILE A 77 4.17 -2.66 21.01
CA ILE A 77 3.71 -3.99 21.47
C ILE A 77 4.75 -5.06 21.11
N LEU A 78 5.29 -5.02 19.89
CA LEU A 78 6.33 -5.96 19.46
C LEU A 78 7.63 -5.78 20.22
N LEU A 79 8.03 -4.54 20.54
CA LEU A 79 9.18 -4.25 21.41
C LEU A 79 8.97 -4.79 22.83
N LEU A 80 7.77 -4.69 23.37
CA LEU A 80 7.42 -5.24 24.68
C LEU A 80 7.60 -6.77 24.73
N ILE A 81 7.26 -7.48 23.65
CA ILE A 81 7.48 -8.92 23.55
C ILE A 81 8.97 -9.26 23.51
N LEU A 82 9.78 -8.49 22.74
CA LEU A 82 11.23 -8.67 22.72
C LEU A 82 11.89 -8.35 24.06
N MET A 83 11.37 -7.37 24.79
CA MET A 83 11.78 -7.06 26.17
C MET A 83 11.49 -8.23 27.11
N ARG A 84 10.28 -8.81 27.07
CA ARG A 84 9.90 -9.98 27.88
C ARG A 84 10.76 -11.21 27.55
N LYS A 85 11.29 -11.30 26.35
CA LYS A 85 12.27 -12.33 25.96
C LYS A 85 13.69 -12.05 26.47
N GLY A 86 13.94 -10.93 27.12
CA GLY A 86 15.27 -10.54 27.59
C GLY A 86 16.19 -9.98 26.52
N LEU A 87 15.69 -9.74 25.30
CA LEU A 87 16.51 -9.23 24.18
C LEU A 87 16.70 -7.71 24.24
N LEU A 88 15.90 -7.02 25.05
CA LEU A 88 15.87 -5.58 25.18
C LEU A 88 15.64 -5.18 26.65
N LYS A 89 16.39 -4.19 27.13
CA LYS A 89 16.19 -3.63 28.47
C LYS A 89 14.88 -2.81 28.55
N PRO A 90 14.14 -2.81 29.67
CA PRO A 90 12.88 -2.08 29.80
C PRO A 90 12.99 -0.59 29.45
N ILE A 91 14.00 0.09 29.96
CA ILE A 91 14.24 1.52 29.69
C ILE A 91 14.45 1.76 28.19
N ALA A 92 15.22 0.89 27.52
CA ALA A 92 15.48 1.02 26.09
C ALA A 92 14.23 0.73 25.25
N ALA A 93 13.40 -0.25 25.66
CA ALA A 93 12.11 -0.51 25.02
C ALA A 93 11.16 0.67 25.16
N GLY A 94 11.06 1.25 26.38
CA GLY A 94 10.25 2.43 26.66
C GLY A 94 10.69 3.65 25.85
N ALA A 95 12.00 3.93 25.82
CA ALA A 95 12.56 5.04 25.06
C ALA A 95 12.31 4.91 23.56
N ALA A 96 12.55 3.72 22.98
CA ALA A 96 12.27 3.46 21.56
C ALA A 96 10.78 3.60 21.24
N SER A 97 9.90 3.07 22.10
CA SER A 97 8.45 3.21 21.94
C SER A 97 8.01 4.68 22.01
N ALA A 98 8.57 5.46 22.93
CA ALA A 98 8.29 6.89 23.03
C ALA A 98 8.74 7.64 21.76
N VAL A 99 9.93 7.34 21.23
CA VAL A 99 10.41 7.95 19.98
C VAL A 99 9.46 7.61 18.81
N ILE A 100 8.99 6.36 18.71
CA ILE A 100 8.05 5.95 17.65
C ILE A 100 6.74 6.74 17.77
N VAL A 101 6.12 6.75 18.97
CA VAL A 101 4.81 7.38 19.17
C VAL A 101 4.90 8.90 19.03
N VAL A 102 5.83 9.52 19.77
CA VAL A 102 5.98 10.99 19.76
C VAL A 102 6.46 11.46 18.40
N GLY A 103 7.40 10.75 17.78
CA GLY A 103 7.91 11.05 16.44
C GLY A 103 6.79 10.95 15.39
N ALA A 104 5.96 9.90 15.41
CA ALA A 104 4.83 9.75 14.52
C ALA A 104 3.81 10.90 14.69
N LEU A 105 3.47 11.26 15.93
CA LEU A 105 2.55 12.36 16.21
C LEU A 105 3.14 13.72 15.80
N ALA A 106 4.42 13.96 16.08
CA ALA A 106 5.09 15.20 15.70
C ALA A 106 5.17 15.36 14.18
N CYS A 107 5.56 14.31 13.46
CA CYS A 107 5.59 14.32 11.99
C CYS A 107 4.19 14.52 11.40
N SER A 108 3.17 13.86 11.96
CA SER A 108 1.79 14.02 11.51
C SER A 108 1.29 15.46 11.70
N ARG A 109 1.55 16.06 12.87
CA ARG A 109 1.21 17.47 13.15
C ARG A 109 1.98 18.45 12.25
N TYR A 110 3.27 18.20 12.05
CA TYR A 110 4.10 19.02 11.19
C TYR A 110 3.60 18.96 9.74
N ASN A 111 3.29 17.76 9.24
CA ASN A 111 2.73 17.60 7.90
C ASN A 111 1.38 18.32 7.77
N ALA A 112 0.50 18.21 8.77
CA ALA A 112 -0.77 18.94 8.78
C ALA A 112 -0.56 20.47 8.79
N SER A 113 0.47 20.99 9.46
CA SER A 113 0.78 22.41 9.48
C SER A 113 1.32 22.92 8.15
N LEU A 114 2.05 22.07 7.40
CA LEU A 114 2.57 22.44 6.06
C LEU A 114 1.51 22.37 4.96
N MET A 115 0.67 21.34 5.02
CA MET A 115 -0.37 21.12 4.01
C MET A 115 -1.60 22.01 4.22
N GLY A 116 -1.67 22.71 5.37
CA GLY A 116 -2.90 23.28 5.86
C GLY A 116 -3.92 22.17 6.21
N ASN A 117 -5.11 22.56 6.64
CA ASN A 117 -6.26 21.66 6.64
C ASN A 117 -6.75 21.49 5.20
N ASP A 118 -5.99 20.75 4.40
CA ASP A 118 -6.41 20.46 3.03
C ASP A 118 -7.55 19.43 3.08
N LEU A 119 -8.75 19.96 3.32
CA LEU A 119 -9.98 19.19 3.29
C LEU A 119 -10.12 18.44 1.96
N GLN A 120 -9.65 19.04 0.87
CA GLN A 120 -9.69 18.42 -0.44
C GLN A 120 -8.92 17.11 -0.46
N TYR A 121 -7.76 17.04 0.18
CA TYR A 121 -6.99 15.80 0.28
C TYR A 121 -7.66 14.76 1.20
N GLN A 122 -8.28 15.21 2.30
CA GLN A 122 -8.98 14.29 3.23
C GLN A 122 -10.20 13.63 2.58
N THR A 123 -10.89 14.35 1.69
CA THR A 123 -12.10 13.83 1.01
C THR A 123 -11.79 12.79 -0.06
N LEU A 124 -10.55 12.69 -0.55
CA LEU A 124 -10.15 11.65 -1.52
C LEU A 124 -10.50 10.23 -1.07
N ALA A 125 -10.27 9.92 0.20
CA ALA A 125 -10.37 8.57 0.73
C ALA A 125 -11.77 7.97 0.72
N LEU A 126 -12.82 8.79 0.71
CA LEU A 126 -14.22 8.34 0.74
C LEU A 126 -15.00 8.62 -0.55
N CYS A 127 -14.35 9.16 -1.57
CA CYS A 127 -14.99 9.62 -2.81
C CYS A 127 -15.70 8.47 -3.55
N SER A 128 -15.00 7.37 -3.81
CA SER A 128 -15.56 6.22 -4.54
C SER A 128 -16.65 5.50 -3.75
N GLN A 129 -16.49 5.39 -2.42
CA GLN A 129 -17.50 4.82 -1.55
C GLN A 129 -18.77 5.66 -1.53
N ALA A 130 -18.63 6.98 -1.39
CA ALA A 130 -19.75 7.90 -1.43
C ALA A 130 -20.50 7.80 -2.76
N ALA A 131 -19.77 7.82 -3.88
CA ALA A 131 -20.38 7.71 -5.20
C ALA A 131 -21.13 6.39 -5.40
N ALA A 132 -20.56 5.26 -4.98
CA ALA A 132 -21.21 3.95 -5.08
C ALA A 132 -22.47 3.85 -4.20
N LEU A 133 -22.40 4.37 -2.98
CA LEU A 133 -23.56 4.39 -2.07
C LEU A 133 -24.69 5.25 -2.61
N VAL A 134 -24.37 6.44 -3.14
CA VAL A 134 -25.35 7.34 -3.74
C VAL A 134 -26.03 6.75 -4.98
N GLN A 135 -25.31 5.92 -5.76
CA GLN A 135 -25.88 5.25 -6.93
C GLN A 135 -26.94 4.21 -6.56
N ASP A 136 -26.74 3.49 -5.46
CA ASP A 136 -27.62 2.41 -5.02
C ASP A 136 -28.70 2.86 -4.02
N ALA A 137 -28.53 4.03 -3.40
CA ALA A 137 -29.48 4.56 -2.41
C ALA A 137 -30.75 5.09 -3.07
N ASP A 138 -31.87 4.97 -2.34
CA ASP A 138 -33.20 5.40 -2.80
C ASP A 138 -33.32 6.93 -2.70
N PRO A 139 -33.59 7.65 -3.82
CA PRO A 139 -33.70 9.10 -3.83
C PRO A 139 -34.82 9.66 -2.95
N VAL A 140 -35.82 8.86 -2.63
CA VAL A 140 -36.98 9.29 -1.86
C VAL A 140 -36.80 9.08 -0.37
N SER A 141 -36.26 7.92 0.03
CA SER A 141 -36.08 7.56 1.45
C SER A 141 -34.78 8.07 2.07
N ASP A 142 -33.78 8.42 1.27
CA ASP A 142 -32.41 8.79 1.73
C ASP A 142 -32.07 10.27 1.48
N VAL A 143 -33.08 11.14 1.42
CA VAL A 143 -32.94 12.58 1.14
C VAL A 143 -32.04 13.27 2.17
N GLU A 144 -32.16 12.88 3.46
CA GLU A 144 -31.32 13.46 4.53
C GLU A 144 -29.84 13.11 4.33
N GLU A 145 -29.54 11.85 4.03
CA GLU A 145 -28.19 11.36 3.80
C GLU A 145 -27.58 12.00 2.54
N PHE A 146 -28.39 12.18 1.49
CA PHE A 146 -27.94 12.88 0.28
C PHE A 146 -27.60 14.33 0.55
N ALA A 147 -28.42 15.05 1.32
CA ALA A 147 -28.10 16.42 1.72
C ALA A 147 -26.81 16.51 2.53
N MET A 148 -26.52 15.51 3.37
CA MET A 148 -25.26 15.43 4.11
C MET A 148 -24.08 15.19 3.17
N ILE A 149 -24.20 14.30 2.18
CA ILE A 149 -23.14 13.94 1.23
C ILE A 149 -22.90 15.08 0.24
N ASP A 150 -23.96 15.76 -0.19
CA ASP A 150 -23.87 16.84 -1.18
C ASP A 150 -23.04 18.06 -0.70
N ASN A 151 -22.81 18.19 0.61
CA ASN A 151 -21.87 19.18 1.13
C ASN A 151 -20.43 19.00 0.64
N VAL A 152 -20.07 17.77 0.18
CA VAL A 152 -18.70 17.42 -0.24
C VAL A 152 -18.67 16.81 -1.64
N TYR A 153 -19.58 15.90 -1.93
CA TYR A 153 -19.66 15.20 -3.21
C TYR A 153 -21.02 15.46 -3.85
N SER A 154 -21.02 16.05 -5.03
CA SER A 154 -22.26 16.29 -5.78
C SER A 154 -23.00 14.99 -6.01
N VAL A 155 -24.15 14.83 -5.38
CA VAL A 155 -25.00 13.63 -5.47
C VAL A 155 -25.41 13.37 -6.92
N GLN A 156 -25.75 14.42 -7.68
CA GLN A 156 -26.08 14.30 -9.10
C GLN A 156 -24.90 13.73 -9.89
N LYS A 157 -23.72 14.34 -9.77
CA LYS A 157 -22.52 13.89 -10.49
C LYS A 157 -22.08 12.50 -10.08
N CYS A 158 -22.25 12.11 -8.81
CA CYS A 158 -22.00 10.74 -8.34
C CYS A 158 -22.91 9.73 -9.04
N ARG A 159 -24.18 10.06 -9.29
CA ARG A 159 -25.13 9.18 -10.00
C ARG A 159 -24.82 9.05 -11.48
N GLU A 160 -24.37 10.11 -12.10
CA GLU A 160 -24.07 10.15 -13.54
C GLU A 160 -22.72 9.48 -13.88
N ASN A 161 -21.82 9.34 -12.90
CA ASN A 161 -20.46 8.87 -13.15
C ASN A 161 -20.35 7.35 -13.01
N SER A 162 -19.95 6.67 -14.09
CA SER A 162 -19.72 5.21 -14.12
C SER A 162 -18.29 4.79 -13.73
N ASN A 163 -17.35 5.73 -13.62
CA ASN A 163 -15.92 5.45 -13.41
C ASN A 163 -15.52 5.48 -11.92
N LEU A 164 -16.11 4.62 -11.10
CA LEU A 164 -15.92 4.61 -9.64
C LEU A 164 -14.48 4.30 -9.17
N HIS A 165 -13.65 3.70 -10.02
CA HIS A 165 -12.33 3.21 -9.64
C HIS A 165 -11.18 4.01 -10.25
N LYS A 166 -11.46 5.21 -10.76
CA LYS A 166 -10.47 6.09 -11.39
C LYS A 166 -10.28 7.37 -10.59
N SER A 167 -9.04 7.86 -10.56
CA SER A 167 -8.68 9.14 -9.94
C SER A 167 -9.47 10.34 -10.48
N ASP A 168 -9.92 10.25 -11.74
CA ASP A 168 -10.75 11.29 -12.38
C ASP A 168 -12.09 11.51 -11.67
N LEU A 169 -12.61 10.50 -10.97
CA LEU A 169 -13.85 10.60 -10.20
C LEU A 169 -13.82 11.77 -9.21
N PHE A 170 -12.68 11.92 -8.50
CA PHE A 170 -12.53 12.97 -7.50
C PHE A 170 -12.72 14.35 -8.09
N GLY A 171 -12.04 14.65 -9.19
CA GLY A 171 -12.18 15.93 -9.90
C GLY A 171 -13.58 16.17 -10.48
N ALA A 172 -14.31 15.08 -10.78
CA ALA A 172 -15.65 15.18 -11.34
C ALA A 172 -16.73 15.49 -10.29
N VAL A 173 -16.62 14.89 -9.08
CA VAL A 173 -17.73 14.89 -8.11
C VAL A 173 -17.55 15.80 -6.91
N VAL A 174 -16.31 16.22 -6.58
CA VAL A 174 -16.05 17.03 -5.39
C VAL A 174 -16.57 18.45 -5.57
N GLN A 175 -17.21 18.96 -4.53
CA GLN A 175 -17.70 20.34 -4.47
C GLN A 175 -16.52 21.31 -4.27
N PRO A 176 -16.58 22.56 -4.83
CA PRO A 176 -15.49 23.51 -4.75
C PRO A 176 -15.33 24.14 -3.35
N ASN A 177 -16.41 24.27 -2.59
CA ASN A 177 -16.45 24.97 -1.32
C ASN A 177 -16.59 23.99 -0.15
N LEU A 178 -15.46 23.38 0.26
CA LEU A 178 -15.42 22.43 1.35
C LEU A 178 -15.33 23.14 2.70
N THR A 179 -16.11 22.67 3.69
CA THR A 179 -16.06 23.12 5.09
C THR A 179 -15.87 21.93 6.02
N GLU A 180 -15.30 22.16 7.21
CA GLU A 180 -15.13 21.10 8.24
C GLU A 180 -16.49 20.55 8.71
N GLU A 181 -17.49 21.42 8.86
CA GLU A 181 -18.86 21.02 9.21
C GLU A 181 -19.47 20.14 8.11
N GLY A 182 -19.31 20.56 6.84
CA GLY A 182 -19.77 19.81 5.68
C GLY A 182 -19.09 18.46 5.58
N TRP A 183 -17.76 18.40 5.81
CA TRP A 183 -17.02 17.14 5.84
C TRP A 183 -17.47 16.21 6.98
N SER A 184 -17.73 16.78 8.17
CA SER A 184 -18.27 16.00 9.29
C SER A 184 -19.67 15.46 9.00
N ALA A 185 -20.55 16.25 8.39
CA ALA A 185 -21.87 15.81 7.96
C ALA A 185 -21.78 14.71 6.90
N CYS A 186 -20.95 14.90 5.88
CA CYS A 186 -20.71 13.94 4.81
C CYS A 186 -20.27 12.57 5.34
N LYS A 187 -19.31 12.53 6.26
CA LYS A 187 -18.88 11.28 6.91
C LYS A 187 -20.03 10.56 7.60
N LYS A 188 -20.90 11.30 8.31
CA LYS A 188 -22.09 10.72 8.95
C LYS A 188 -23.07 10.16 7.92
N GLY A 189 -23.34 10.89 6.82
CA GLY A 189 -24.20 10.44 5.73
C GLY A 189 -23.66 9.15 5.09
N ILE A 190 -22.34 9.10 4.79
CA ILE A 190 -21.71 7.90 4.23
C ILE A 190 -21.85 6.70 5.19
N VAL A 191 -21.63 6.89 6.49
CA VAL A 191 -21.76 5.79 7.48
C VAL A 191 -23.21 5.30 7.54
N LYS A 192 -24.22 6.19 7.56
CA LYS A 192 -25.62 5.81 7.56
C LYS A 192 -25.99 5.00 6.31
N LEU A 193 -25.59 5.48 5.12
CA LEU A 193 -25.83 4.74 3.87
C LEU A 193 -25.05 3.41 3.82
N ALA A 194 -23.82 3.37 4.30
CA ALA A 194 -23.02 2.14 4.34
C ALA A 194 -23.68 1.06 5.22
N LEU A 195 -24.29 1.45 6.35
CA LEU A 195 -25.04 0.54 7.20
C LEU A 195 -26.35 0.06 6.54
N LYS A 196 -27.00 0.93 5.78
CA LYS A 196 -28.24 0.60 5.05
C LYS A 196 -27.96 -0.22 3.78
N TYR A 197 -26.86 0.09 3.07
CA TYR A 197 -26.46 -0.53 1.81
C TYR A 197 -25.07 -1.21 1.86
N PRO A 198 -24.82 -2.15 2.79
CA PRO A 198 -23.48 -2.74 2.96
C PRO A 198 -22.99 -3.51 1.73
N LYS A 199 -23.92 -4.05 0.93
CA LYS A 199 -23.59 -4.75 -0.32
C LYS A 199 -23.03 -3.80 -1.38
N SER A 200 -23.51 -2.56 -1.43
CA SER A 200 -23.01 -1.53 -2.34
C SER A 200 -21.54 -1.17 -2.00
N LEU A 201 -21.28 -0.89 -0.72
CA LEU A 201 -19.93 -0.61 -0.25
C LEU A 201 -18.99 -1.77 -0.54
N LEU A 202 -19.40 -3.01 -0.23
CA LEU A 202 -18.57 -4.19 -0.49
C LEU A 202 -18.31 -4.38 -1.99
N ARG A 203 -19.33 -4.21 -2.83
CA ARG A 203 -19.18 -4.30 -4.29
C ARG A 203 -18.20 -3.27 -4.83
N GLU A 204 -18.28 -2.04 -4.34
CA GLU A 204 -17.35 -0.98 -4.71
C GLU A 204 -15.93 -1.33 -4.28
N ARG A 205 -15.70 -1.75 -3.05
CA ARG A 205 -14.37 -2.15 -2.56
C ARG A 205 -13.78 -3.34 -3.32
N LEU A 206 -14.60 -4.34 -3.62
CA LEU A 206 -14.18 -5.46 -4.47
C LEU A 206 -13.87 -5.01 -5.90
N GLY A 207 -14.66 -4.09 -6.46
CA GLY A 207 -14.39 -3.49 -7.77
C GLY A 207 -13.06 -2.73 -7.78
N MET A 208 -12.80 -1.89 -6.77
CA MET A 208 -11.53 -1.19 -6.60
C MET A 208 -10.36 -2.18 -6.50
N PHE A 209 -10.49 -3.22 -5.69
CA PHE A 209 -9.46 -4.25 -5.54
C PHE A 209 -9.22 -5.04 -6.84
N ARG A 210 -10.30 -5.40 -7.57
CA ARG A 210 -10.18 -6.06 -8.88
C ARG A 210 -9.51 -5.16 -9.91
N ALA A 211 -9.86 -3.87 -9.94
CA ALA A 211 -9.20 -2.89 -10.77
C ALA A 211 -7.71 -2.78 -10.44
N THR A 212 -7.35 -2.78 -9.16
CA THR A 212 -5.94 -2.78 -8.71
C THR A 212 -5.20 -4.05 -9.16
N MET A 213 -5.86 -5.20 -9.19
CA MET A 213 -5.28 -6.47 -9.70
C MET A 213 -5.29 -6.58 -11.22
N GLN A 214 -5.84 -5.59 -11.94
CA GLN A 214 -6.03 -5.62 -13.40
C GLN A 214 -6.93 -6.76 -13.90
N ALA A 215 -7.70 -7.39 -13.03
CA ALA A 215 -8.56 -8.50 -13.42
C ALA A 215 -9.65 -8.11 -14.46
N ASP A 216 -10.00 -6.82 -14.49
CA ASP A 216 -11.02 -6.26 -15.40
C ASP A 216 -10.43 -5.49 -16.58
N TYR A 217 -9.10 -5.37 -16.67
CA TYR A 217 -8.45 -4.65 -17.75
C TYR A 217 -8.13 -5.59 -18.93
N GLY A 218 -9.03 -5.67 -19.89
CA GLY A 218 -8.68 -6.19 -21.23
C GLY A 218 -7.60 -5.30 -21.87
N GLY A 219 -6.79 -5.88 -22.76
CA GLY A 219 -5.52 -5.36 -23.30
C GLY A 219 -5.37 -3.86 -23.64
N SER A 220 -6.47 -3.13 -23.92
CA SER A 220 -6.41 -1.68 -24.17
C SER A 220 -6.25 -0.82 -22.91
N ARG A 221 -6.74 -1.28 -21.76
CA ARG A 221 -6.65 -0.55 -20.48
C ARG A 221 -5.36 -0.81 -19.70
N GLN A 222 -4.64 -1.87 -20.03
CA GLN A 222 -3.27 -2.03 -19.54
C GLN A 222 -2.40 -0.82 -19.91
N LYS A 223 -2.62 -0.19 -21.04
CA LYS A 223 -1.96 1.07 -21.41
C LYS A 223 -2.20 2.16 -20.38
N ASP A 224 -3.43 2.34 -19.91
CA ASP A 224 -3.77 3.39 -18.92
C ASP A 224 -3.21 3.09 -17.52
N PHE A 225 -3.14 1.83 -17.12
CA PHE A 225 -2.51 1.42 -15.86
C PHE A 225 -1.00 1.67 -15.87
N PHE A 226 -0.35 1.43 -17.00
CA PHE A 226 1.03 1.80 -17.26
C PHE A 226 1.22 3.27 -17.62
N GLY A 227 0.22 4.12 -17.44
CA GLY A 227 0.37 5.56 -17.62
C GLY A 227 1.60 6.11 -16.90
N PHE A 228 1.95 5.56 -15.74
CA PHE A 228 3.19 5.88 -15.04
C PHE A 228 4.44 5.22 -15.64
N ALA A 229 4.35 4.05 -16.24
CA ALA A 229 5.44 3.46 -17.01
C ALA A 229 5.63 4.17 -18.36
N TYR A 230 4.55 4.70 -18.94
CA TYR A 230 4.60 5.57 -20.13
C TYR A 230 5.45 6.82 -19.90
N VAL A 231 5.45 7.37 -18.71
CA VAL A 231 6.35 8.49 -18.35
C VAL A 231 7.81 8.13 -18.61
N CYS A 232 8.16 6.87 -18.45
CA CYS A 232 9.51 6.38 -18.71
C CYS A 232 9.73 5.96 -20.18
N TYR A 233 8.67 5.66 -20.94
CA TYR A 233 8.75 5.07 -22.27
C TYR A 233 8.59 6.08 -23.39
N ASP A 234 7.67 7.01 -23.22
CA ASP A 234 7.33 8.00 -24.24
C ASP A 234 7.70 9.41 -23.76
N LEU A 235 8.99 9.76 -23.90
CA LEU A 235 9.46 11.11 -23.63
C LEU A 235 8.82 12.16 -24.57
N ASP A 236 8.33 11.71 -25.74
CA ASP A 236 7.69 12.55 -26.75
C ASP A 236 6.15 12.54 -26.62
N GLY A 237 5.60 11.72 -25.72
CA GLY A 237 4.17 11.49 -25.63
C GLY A 237 3.40 12.29 -24.60
N TYR A 238 2.36 11.68 -24.07
CA TYR A 238 1.30 12.29 -23.25
C TYR A 238 1.79 13.08 -22.03
N TYR A 239 2.88 12.65 -21.38
CA TYR A 239 3.38 13.30 -20.18
C TYR A 239 4.07 14.64 -20.46
N LEU A 240 4.89 14.72 -21.51
CA LEU A 240 5.50 15.98 -21.94
C LEU A 240 4.44 16.97 -22.39
N THR A 241 3.46 16.52 -23.18
CA THR A 241 2.31 17.38 -23.58
C THR A 241 1.47 17.83 -22.38
N SER A 242 1.36 17.04 -21.32
CA SER A 242 0.67 17.45 -20.09
C SER A 242 1.45 18.46 -19.29
N ILE A 243 2.78 18.35 -19.23
CA ILE A 243 3.67 19.34 -18.60
C ILE A 243 3.70 20.63 -19.39
N GLU A 244 3.79 20.58 -20.70
CA GLU A 244 3.72 21.73 -21.60
C GLU A 244 2.38 22.44 -21.49
N ARG A 245 1.26 21.70 -21.50
CA ARG A 245 -0.09 22.24 -21.26
C ARG A 245 -0.25 22.90 -19.90
N ALA A 246 0.48 22.44 -18.89
CA ALA A 246 0.50 23.05 -17.56
C ALA A 246 1.38 24.32 -17.51
N GLY A 247 1.98 24.74 -18.63
CA GLY A 247 2.86 25.91 -18.69
C GLY A 247 4.14 25.78 -17.89
N LYS A 248 4.55 24.56 -17.56
CA LYS A 248 5.78 24.30 -16.82
C LYS A 248 6.94 24.13 -17.79
N ILE A 249 8.08 24.70 -17.43
CA ILE A 249 9.35 24.60 -18.17
C ILE A 249 9.62 23.12 -18.49
N ALA A 250 10.02 22.87 -19.73
CA ALA A 250 10.37 21.54 -20.21
C ALA A 250 11.20 20.77 -19.16
N TYR A 251 10.68 19.64 -18.75
CA TYR A 251 11.32 18.78 -17.77
C TYR A 251 12.59 18.19 -18.38
N GLN A 252 13.69 18.85 -18.17
CA GLN A 252 15.00 18.29 -18.46
C GLN A 252 15.34 17.32 -17.33
N SER A 253 14.93 16.08 -17.49
CA SER A 253 15.36 15.02 -16.59
C SER A 253 16.88 14.88 -16.67
N PRO A 254 17.63 14.94 -15.54
CA PRO A 254 19.04 14.57 -15.53
C PRO A 254 19.26 13.13 -15.98
N LEU A 255 18.20 12.33 -16.03
CA LEU A 255 18.16 10.98 -16.58
C LEU A 255 17.73 10.91 -18.06
N ALA A 256 17.55 12.07 -18.74
CA ALA A 256 17.29 12.10 -20.17
C ALA A 256 18.40 11.42 -20.99
N PHE A 257 19.62 11.35 -20.42
CA PHE A 257 20.75 10.62 -20.98
C PHE A 257 21.16 9.47 -20.03
N PRO A 258 20.44 8.34 -20.06
CA PRO A 258 20.83 7.20 -19.25
C PRO A 258 22.21 6.70 -19.67
N ILE A 259 23.01 6.26 -18.68
CA ILE A 259 24.38 5.75 -18.89
C ILE A 259 24.39 4.62 -19.95
N ASN A 260 23.30 3.84 -20.01
CA ASN A 260 23.11 2.79 -21.00
C ASN A 260 21.66 2.77 -21.48
N GLN A 261 21.44 3.28 -22.70
CA GLN A 261 20.11 3.31 -23.32
C GLN A 261 19.57 1.92 -23.65
N ASP A 262 20.43 0.96 -24.00
CA ASP A 262 19.99 -0.39 -24.35
C ASP A 262 19.54 -1.16 -23.11
N LEU A 263 20.27 -0.98 -21.99
CA LEU A 263 19.83 -1.53 -20.71
C LEU A 263 18.51 -0.92 -20.27
N ARG A 264 18.33 0.40 -20.43
CA ARG A 264 17.07 1.06 -20.13
C ARG A 264 15.92 0.51 -20.98
N LYS A 265 16.13 0.38 -22.29
CA LYS A 265 15.14 -0.20 -23.21
C LYS A 265 14.81 -1.64 -22.84
N ALA A 266 15.82 -2.45 -22.51
CA ALA A 266 15.62 -3.83 -22.08
C ALA A 266 14.79 -3.89 -20.81
N VAL A 267 15.12 -3.09 -19.78
CA VAL A 267 14.37 -3.04 -18.51
C VAL A 267 12.94 -2.57 -18.76
N ILE A 268 12.74 -1.50 -19.51
CA ILE A 268 11.40 -1.01 -19.85
C ILE A 268 10.63 -2.05 -20.67
N GLY A 269 11.30 -2.74 -21.60
CA GLY A 269 10.71 -3.81 -22.41
C GLY A 269 10.22 -5.02 -21.60
N THR A 270 10.80 -5.25 -20.39
CA THR A 270 10.27 -6.24 -19.45
C THR A 270 9.04 -5.75 -18.67
N MET A 271 8.79 -4.46 -18.67
CA MET A 271 7.68 -3.83 -17.95
C MET A 271 6.49 -3.52 -18.86
N VAL A 272 6.78 -3.10 -20.08
CA VAL A 272 5.78 -2.91 -21.13
C VAL A 272 5.71 -4.21 -21.92
N TYR A 273 4.67 -4.99 -21.70
CA TYR A 273 4.51 -6.30 -22.30
C TYR A 273 3.25 -6.38 -23.14
N ASP A 274 3.37 -7.09 -24.23
CA ASP A 274 2.23 -7.47 -25.06
C ASP A 274 1.61 -8.75 -24.47
N THR A 275 0.39 -8.67 -23.99
CA THR A 275 -0.34 -9.80 -23.39
C THR A 275 -0.63 -10.94 -24.35
N GLU A 276 -0.46 -10.73 -25.66
CA GLU A 276 -0.62 -11.80 -26.64
C GLU A 276 0.62 -12.70 -26.73
N THR A 277 1.77 -12.20 -26.29
CA THR A 277 3.00 -13.02 -26.28
C THR A 277 3.08 -13.92 -25.04
N PRO A 278 3.74 -15.11 -25.14
CA PRO A 278 3.94 -15.98 -23.97
C PRO A 278 4.69 -15.30 -22.82
N LEU A 279 5.70 -14.49 -23.16
CA LEU A 279 6.46 -13.71 -22.18
C LEU A 279 5.59 -12.64 -21.54
N GLY A 280 4.79 -11.93 -22.31
CA GLY A 280 3.85 -10.94 -21.80
C GLY A 280 2.80 -11.55 -20.87
N LYS A 281 2.26 -12.73 -21.21
CA LYS A 281 1.37 -13.49 -20.31
C LYS A 281 2.06 -13.84 -18.99
N LEU A 282 3.31 -14.31 -19.04
CA LEU A 282 4.08 -14.60 -17.83
C LEU A 282 4.29 -13.35 -16.98
N ILE A 283 4.69 -12.23 -17.60
CA ILE A 283 4.87 -10.95 -16.89
C ILE A 283 3.54 -10.50 -16.28
N SER A 284 2.42 -10.59 -17.01
CA SER A 284 1.10 -10.20 -16.51
C SER A 284 0.70 -10.95 -15.26
N THR A 285 1.08 -12.23 -15.13
CA THR A 285 0.80 -13.01 -13.91
C THR A 285 1.50 -12.46 -12.67
N THR A 286 2.63 -11.76 -12.83
CA THR A 286 3.35 -11.14 -11.70
C THR A 286 2.61 -9.93 -11.12
N TRP A 287 1.73 -9.30 -11.91
CA TRP A 287 0.88 -8.18 -11.46
C TRP A 287 -0.37 -8.66 -10.71
N PHE A 288 -0.64 -9.96 -10.74
CA PHE A 288 -1.77 -10.51 -10.02
C PHE A 288 -1.45 -10.62 -8.53
N MET A 289 -2.03 -9.72 -7.73
CA MET A 289 -1.69 -9.59 -6.31
C MET A 289 -2.31 -10.66 -5.41
N LEU A 290 -3.37 -11.30 -5.85
CA LEU A 290 -4.12 -12.22 -4.98
C LEU A 290 -3.27 -13.37 -4.42
N PRO A 291 -2.39 -14.07 -5.20
CA PRO A 291 -1.56 -15.14 -4.68
C PRO A 291 -0.67 -14.73 -3.51
N PRO A 292 0.18 -13.67 -3.59
CA PRO A 292 1.03 -13.30 -2.45
C PRO A 292 0.23 -12.78 -1.26
N LEU A 293 -0.91 -12.11 -1.47
CA LEU A 293 -1.76 -11.69 -0.36
C LEU A 293 -2.41 -12.90 0.33
N LEU A 294 -2.92 -13.88 -0.42
CA LEU A 294 -3.43 -15.13 0.17
C LEU A 294 -2.34 -15.91 0.92
N LEU A 295 -1.14 -16.03 0.32
CA LEU A 295 0.01 -16.62 1.00
C LEU A 295 0.28 -15.95 2.34
N LEU A 296 0.28 -14.62 2.39
CA LEU A 296 0.50 -13.85 3.62
C LEU A 296 -0.52 -14.20 4.72
N PHE A 297 -1.82 -14.30 4.37
CA PHE A 297 -2.86 -14.71 5.33
C PHE A 297 -2.71 -16.17 5.77
N VAL A 298 -2.38 -17.07 4.84
CA VAL A 298 -2.13 -18.49 5.16
C VAL A 298 -0.92 -18.61 6.07
N GLU A 299 0.16 -17.88 5.81
CA GLU A 299 1.36 -17.86 6.65
C GLU A 299 1.06 -17.35 8.05
N ALA A 300 0.29 -16.27 8.18
CA ALA A 300 -0.16 -15.78 9.47
C ALA A 300 -0.94 -16.87 10.23
N LEU A 301 -1.88 -17.54 9.57
CA LEU A 301 -2.63 -18.66 10.17
C LEU A 301 -1.73 -19.81 10.60
N VAL A 302 -0.79 -20.24 9.76
CA VAL A 302 0.18 -21.29 10.06
C VAL A 302 1.04 -20.92 11.28
N LEU A 303 1.50 -19.67 11.36
CA LEU A 303 2.26 -19.16 12.50
C LEU A 303 1.44 -19.16 13.79
N ALA A 304 0.16 -18.79 13.72
CA ALA A 304 -0.77 -18.85 14.85
C ALA A 304 -0.98 -20.31 15.34
N VAL A 305 -1.30 -21.23 14.42
CA VAL A 305 -1.47 -22.67 14.74
C VAL A 305 -0.19 -23.26 15.34
N ARG A 306 0.98 -22.89 14.83
CA ARG A 306 2.28 -23.30 15.37
C ARG A 306 2.68 -22.56 16.65
N LYS A 307 1.81 -21.73 17.21
CA LYS A 307 2.04 -20.91 18.43
C LYS A 307 3.28 -20.02 18.35
N LYS A 308 3.64 -19.57 17.14
CA LYS A 308 4.74 -18.64 16.90
C LYS A 308 4.23 -17.19 16.97
N TRP A 309 3.68 -16.82 18.13
CA TRP A 309 2.90 -15.61 18.34
C TRP A 309 3.60 -14.33 17.92
N PHE A 310 4.92 -14.20 18.15
CA PHE A 310 5.64 -13.01 17.74
C PHE A 310 5.65 -12.84 16.21
N LEU A 311 5.99 -13.92 15.49
CA LEU A 311 6.01 -13.90 14.02
C LEU A 311 4.59 -13.74 13.46
N PHE A 312 3.59 -14.36 14.10
CA PHE A 312 2.18 -14.15 13.78
C PHE A 312 1.80 -12.67 13.89
N LEU A 313 2.18 -11.98 14.96
CA LEU A 313 1.88 -10.56 15.14
C LEU A 313 2.59 -9.69 14.09
N VAL A 314 3.86 -9.97 13.78
CA VAL A 314 4.59 -9.26 12.72
C VAL A 314 3.91 -9.46 11.35
N THR A 315 3.56 -10.70 10.99
CA THR A 315 2.84 -10.98 9.74
C THR A 315 1.43 -10.40 9.78
N GLY A 316 0.79 -10.41 10.95
CA GLY A 316 -0.52 -9.83 11.20
C GLY A 316 -0.59 -8.32 10.97
N THR A 317 0.51 -7.57 11.21
CA THR A 317 0.56 -6.15 10.86
C THR A 317 0.43 -5.94 9.36
N LEU A 318 1.02 -6.81 8.54
CA LEU A 318 0.91 -6.76 7.08
C LEU A 318 -0.49 -7.18 6.62
N CYS A 319 -1.08 -8.21 7.24
CA CYS A 319 -2.47 -8.59 6.97
C CYS A 319 -3.42 -7.43 7.30
N LEU A 320 -3.20 -6.74 8.44
CA LEU A 320 -3.97 -5.56 8.81
C LEU A 320 -3.82 -4.45 7.78
N ARG A 321 -2.60 -4.23 7.25
CA ARG A 321 -2.39 -3.27 6.17
C ARG A 321 -3.23 -3.62 4.94
N VAL A 322 -3.25 -4.88 4.51
CA VAL A 322 -4.09 -5.31 3.38
C VAL A 322 -5.55 -4.94 3.60
N VAL A 323 -6.08 -5.23 4.80
CA VAL A 323 -7.47 -4.92 5.15
C VAL A 323 -7.71 -3.40 5.16
N LEU A 324 -6.82 -2.62 5.79
CA LEU A 324 -6.96 -1.17 5.84
C LEU A 324 -6.91 -0.55 4.45
N VAL A 325 -5.94 -0.95 3.61
CA VAL A 325 -5.85 -0.48 2.24
C VAL A 325 -7.09 -0.88 1.43
N PHE A 326 -7.57 -2.11 1.56
CA PHE A 326 -8.80 -2.55 0.92
C PHE A 326 -9.99 -1.64 1.27
N LEU A 327 -10.10 -1.21 2.54
CA LEU A 327 -11.19 -0.36 3.00
C LEU A 327 -11.03 1.11 2.62
N THR A 328 -9.78 1.61 2.51
CA THR A 328 -9.52 3.06 2.44
C THR A 328 -8.82 3.52 1.16
N ALA A 329 -8.36 2.60 0.29
CA ALA A 329 -7.67 3.00 -0.94
C ALA A 329 -8.55 3.93 -1.79
N PRO A 330 -8.08 5.13 -2.10
CA PRO A 330 -8.87 6.11 -2.86
C PRO A 330 -8.89 5.79 -4.36
N ASP A 331 -7.98 4.97 -4.83
CA ASP A 331 -7.78 4.64 -6.24
C ASP A 331 -7.18 3.23 -6.40
N SER A 332 -7.22 2.70 -7.62
CA SER A 332 -6.78 1.36 -7.98
C SER A 332 -5.27 1.26 -8.25
N PHE A 333 -4.44 1.80 -7.37
CA PHE A 333 -2.98 1.74 -7.53
C PHE A 333 -2.36 0.51 -6.87
N PHE A 334 -1.60 -0.27 -7.65
CA PHE A 334 -0.86 -1.44 -7.17
C PHE A 334 0.08 -1.13 -6.00
N MET A 335 0.73 0.04 -6.01
CA MET A 335 1.69 0.46 -5.01
C MET A 335 1.15 0.50 -3.58
N TYR A 336 -0.16 0.56 -3.38
CA TYR A 336 -0.77 0.49 -2.04
C TYR A 336 -0.54 -0.87 -1.37
N TYR A 337 -0.43 -1.92 -2.17
CA TYR A 337 -0.24 -3.30 -1.72
C TYR A 337 1.20 -3.80 -1.87
N LEU A 338 2.15 -2.97 -2.30
CA LEU A 338 3.51 -3.40 -2.65
C LEU A 338 4.22 -4.08 -1.47
N THR A 339 4.15 -3.50 -0.24
CA THR A 339 4.74 -4.12 0.95
C THR A 339 4.18 -5.53 1.24
N PRO A 340 2.86 -5.74 1.38
CA PRO A 340 2.31 -7.07 1.60
C PRO A 340 2.53 -8.02 0.41
N TYR A 341 2.56 -7.51 -0.82
CA TYR A 341 2.88 -8.29 -2.02
C TYR A 341 4.30 -8.87 -1.94
N ILE A 342 5.31 -8.04 -1.68
CA ILE A 342 6.70 -8.49 -1.51
C ILE A 342 6.82 -9.46 -0.33
N ALA A 343 6.22 -9.09 0.81
CA ALA A 343 6.29 -9.88 2.03
C ALA A 343 5.68 -11.28 1.88
N GLY A 344 4.52 -11.40 1.22
CA GLY A 344 3.88 -12.71 1.00
C GLY A 344 4.79 -13.67 0.25
N TYR A 345 5.42 -13.23 -0.84
CA TYR A 345 6.38 -14.06 -1.55
C TYR A 345 7.69 -14.28 -0.78
N ALA A 346 8.20 -13.27 -0.08
CA ALA A 346 9.47 -13.37 0.65
C ALA A 346 9.37 -14.33 1.84
N ILE A 347 8.26 -14.30 2.60
CA ILE A 347 8.03 -15.19 3.73
C ILE A 347 7.83 -16.63 3.22
N ALA A 348 7.04 -16.82 2.15
CA ALA A 348 6.87 -18.13 1.54
C ALA A 348 8.21 -18.71 1.04
N ALA A 349 9.02 -17.91 0.34
CA ALA A 349 10.35 -18.33 -0.09
C ALA A 349 11.26 -18.69 1.10
N ALA A 350 11.22 -17.90 2.18
CA ALA A 350 11.97 -18.17 3.39
C ALA A 350 11.50 -19.48 4.07
N GLY A 351 10.19 -19.73 4.10
CA GLY A 351 9.60 -20.97 4.61
C GLY A 351 10.09 -22.20 3.84
N VAL A 352 10.11 -22.13 2.51
CA VAL A 352 10.61 -23.23 1.65
C VAL A 352 12.11 -23.46 1.90
N VAL A 353 12.92 -22.42 1.93
CA VAL A 353 14.38 -22.53 2.19
C VAL A 353 14.62 -23.16 3.56
N TYR A 354 13.91 -22.70 4.59
CA TYR A 354 14.02 -23.25 5.94
C TYR A 354 13.70 -24.74 5.98
N GLU A 355 12.60 -25.17 5.34
CA GLU A 355 12.20 -26.58 5.35
C GLU A 355 13.20 -27.49 4.59
N VAL A 356 13.72 -27.01 3.46
CA VAL A 356 14.78 -27.71 2.70
C VAL A 356 16.05 -27.87 3.55
N MET A 357 16.49 -26.82 4.21
CA MET A 357 17.67 -26.86 5.08
C MET A 357 17.46 -27.81 6.27
N ARG A 358 16.29 -27.75 6.89
CA ARG A 358 15.93 -28.63 8.00
C ARG A 358 15.96 -30.11 7.60
N ARG A 359 15.46 -30.45 6.40
CA ARG A 359 15.49 -31.83 5.88
C ARG A 359 16.92 -32.32 5.64
N LYS A 360 17.76 -31.48 5.02
CA LYS A 360 19.19 -31.80 4.82
C LYS A 360 19.90 -32.12 6.14
N LEU A 361 19.76 -31.23 7.13
CA LEU A 361 20.36 -31.46 8.46
C LEU A 361 19.86 -32.69 9.18
N LYS A 362 18.61 -33.12 8.93
CA LYS A 362 18.10 -34.41 9.49
C LYS A 362 18.73 -35.61 8.83
N VAL A 363 18.91 -35.58 7.50
CA VAL A 363 19.58 -36.66 6.76
C VAL A 363 21.04 -36.81 7.18
N GLU A 364 21.76 -35.71 7.36
CA GLU A 364 23.16 -35.71 7.83
C GLU A 364 23.32 -36.25 9.27
N ARG A 365 22.30 -36.07 10.13
CA ARG A 365 22.31 -36.57 11.52
C ARG A 365 21.93 -38.05 11.67
N ASN A 366 21.24 -38.60 10.69
CA ASN A 366 20.88 -40.01 10.63
C ASN A 366 21.33 -40.56 9.26
N PRO A 367 22.65 -40.74 9.04
CA PRO A 367 23.13 -41.54 7.93
C PRO A 367 22.74 -42.96 8.22
N GLY A 368 21.79 -43.55 7.45
CA GLY A 368 21.24 -44.90 7.60
C GLY A 368 22.28 -46.03 7.83
#